data_56fe7f77980480b36a09e0130ed98baa
#
_entry.id   56fe7f77980480b36a09e0130ed98baa
#
_cell.length_a   1.000
_cell.length_b   1.000
_cell.length_c   1.000
_cell.angle_alpha   90.00
_cell.angle_beta   90.00
_cell.angle_gamma   90.00
#
_symmetry.space_group_name_H-M   'P 1'
#
loop_
_entity.id
_entity.type
_entity.pdbx_description
1 polymer ?
#
loop_
_entity_poly.entity_id
_entity_poly.type
_entity_poly.pdbx_seq_one_letter_code
_entity_poly.pdbx_strand_id
1 'polypeptide(L)'
;MSEQTPPDSQALDGQLFDAAKKGDVDALTALLDKHPEKLYVRDKPYEHTLLHVAAFAGHLATVDLLLRRGLDVNTREKGDNTYAMHWAAAAGHLDVVRRLADAGGDVVGHGDDHELEVIGWATSWDGSDDAAHRAVADFLVSRGARHHIISAIAFNLADEVRRIVAADPAALSRPQSRNENFRLPLHYAVLRNRPEMVALLLELGVDPVATDGTGYPAAAYASAPDVDRSVMEMIRARGKMDLFTALALSEWEAAARLLRENPRTIAPGGASAGVLHLMAKRGDIAAVKWLLEHGADPNARWSHWGAEVTPLHLAVMESHADVVRLLLNGGADPRIRDSMHDSDAIGWAAFFEKVDIVRILEAHATKS
;
A
#
# COMPACT_ATOMS: atom_id res chain seq x y z
N MET A 1 17.32 -8.87 28.93
CA MET A 1 17.14 -10.32 29.03
C MET A 1 15.74 -10.61 28.56
N SER A 2 15.56 -11.09 27.34
CA SER A 2 14.26 -11.51 26.81
C SER A 2 13.89 -12.84 27.48
N GLU A 3 12.87 -12.83 28.34
CA GLU A 3 12.28 -14.06 28.87
C GLU A 3 11.75 -14.88 27.67
N GLN A 4 12.41 -15.99 27.38
CA GLN A 4 11.91 -16.96 26.42
C GLN A 4 10.70 -17.65 27.03
N THR A 5 9.53 -17.45 26.44
CA THR A 5 8.29 -18.15 26.80
C THR A 5 8.52 -19.67 26.68
N PRO A 6 8.13 -20.50 27.70
CA PRO A 6 8.31 -21.94 27.61
C PRO A 6 7.65 -22.55 26.36
N PRO A 7 8.24 -23.59 25.73
CA PRO A 7 7.72 -24.20 24.51
C PRO A 7 6.25 -24.63 24.59
N ASP A 8 5.82 -25.17 25.72
CA ASP A 8 4.42 -25.59 25.93
C ASP A 8 3.44 -24.42 25.95
N SER A 9 3.88 -23.22 26.39
CA SER A 9 3.05 -22.01 26.38
C SER A 9 2.86 -21.46 24.96
N GLN A 10 3.89 -21.53 24.11
CA GLN A 10 3.77 -21.10 22.70
C GLN A 10 2.85 -22.02 21.90
N ALA A 11 2.91 -23.33 22.16
CA ALA A 11 2.01 -24.29 21.52
C ALA A 11 0.53 -24.04 21.89
N LEU A 12 0.28 -23.70 23.15
CA LEU A 12 -1.08 -23.35 23.64
C LEU A 12 -1.57 -22.04 23.02
N ASP A 13 -0.72 -21.01 22.95
CA ASP A 13 -1.05 -19.73 22.31
C ASP A 13 -1.43 -19.96 20.84
N GLY A 14 -0.66 -20.77 20.09
CA GLY A 14 -0.97 -21.18 18.73
C GLY A 14 -2.34 -21.86 18.60
N GLN A 15 -2.68 -22.78 19.52
CA GLN A 15 -3.98 -23.45 19.51
C GLN A 15 -5.15 -22.48 19.72
N LEU A 16 -4.99 -21.48 20.60
CA LEU A 16 -6.00 -20.45 20.84
C LEU A 16 -6.24 -19.58 19.59
N PHE A 17 -5.17 -19.11 18.95
CA PHE A 17 -5.28 -18.32 17.71
C PHE A 17 -5.86 -19.17 16.57
N ASP A 18 -5.48 -20.42 16.45
CA ASP A 18 -6.01 -21.34 15.45
C ASP A 18 -7.53 -21.59 15.65
N ALA A 19 -7.97 -21.81 16.90
CA ALA A 19 -9.38 -21.97 17.23
C ALA A 19 -10.17 -20.70 16.93
N ALA A 20 -9.64 -19.53 17.30
CA ALA A 20 -10.26 -18.24 16.99
C ALA A 20 -10.37 -17.99 15.48
N LYS A 21 -9.31 -18.30 14.72
CA LYS A 21 -9.25 -18.14 13.27
C LYS A 21 -10.19 -19.09 12.52
N LYS A 22 -10.42 -20.29 13.06
CA LYS A 22 -11.32 -21.29 12.47
C LYS A 22 -12.78 -21.16 12.92
N GLY A 23 -13.04 -20.30 13.91
CA GLY A 23 -14.38 -20.16 14.50
C GLY A 23 -14.79 -21.35 15.36
N ASP A 24 -13.83 -22.12 15.87
CA ASP A 24 -14.10 -23.30 16.71
C ASP A 24 -14.39 -22.85 18.15
N VAL A 25 -15.66 -22.50 18.38
CA VAL A 25 -16.15 -21.99 19.67
C VAL A 25 -15.96 -23.01 20.79
N ASP A 26 -16.16 -24.30 20.51
CA ASP A 26 -16.08 -25.35 21.51
C ASP A 26 -14.62 -25.58 21.95
N ALA A 27 -13.70 -25.67 20.99
CA ALA A 27 -12.27 -25.79 21.29
C ALA A 27 -11.75 -24.54 22.02
N LEU A 28 -12.14 -23.33 21.57
CA LEU A 28 -11.73 -22.10 22.21
C LEU A 28 -12.28 -21.99 23.64
N THR A 29 -13.53 -22.38 23.85
CA THR A 29 -14.17 -22.43 25.18
C THR A 29 -13.40 -23.37 26.11
N ALA A 30 -13.15 -24.62 25.66
CA ALA A 30 -12.44 -25.62 26.47
C ALA A 30 -11.02 -25.18 26.85
N LEU A 31 -10.30 -24.54 25.91
CA LEU A 31 -8.96 -23.99 26.18
C LEU A 31 -9.00 -22.84 27.18
N LEU A 32 -9.93 -21.89 27.02
CA LEU A 32 -10.05 -20.74 27.93
C LEU A 32 -10.64 -21.11 29.30
N ASP A 33 -11.46 -22.18 29.42
CA ASP A 33 -11.91 -22.67 30.71
C ASP A 33 -10.76 -23.29 31.51
N LYS A 34 -9.85 -23.95 30.82
CA LYS A 34 -8.66 -24.56 31.42
C LYS A 34 -7.55 -23.53 31.71
N HIS A 35 -7.45 -22.49 30.87
CA HIS A 35 -6.42 -21.47 30.92
C HIS A 35 -7.01 -20.07 30.80
N PRO A 36 -7.79 -19.59 31.80
CA PRO A 36 -8.49 -18.32 31.73
C PRO A 36 -7.55 -17.10 31.62
N GLU A 37 -6.32 -17.21 32.12
CA GLU A 37 -5.28 -16.19 32.00
C GLU A 37 -4.86 -15.93 30.55
N LYS A 38 -5.08 -16.89 29.66
CA LYS A 38 -4.76 -16.82 28.23
C LYS A 38 -5.80 -16.03 27.39
N LEU A 39 -6.88 -15.58 27.99
CA LEU A 39 -7.83 -14.71 27.30
C LEU A 39 -7.18 -13.48 26.67
N TYR A 40 -6.18 -12.93 27.34
CA TYR A 40 -5.46 -11.70 26.94
C TYR A 40 -4.17 -12.00 26.17
N VAL A 41 -3.99 -13.23 25.68
CA VAL A 41 -2.83 -13.58 24.86
C VAL A 41 -2.76 -12.73 23.60
N ARG A 42 -1.54 -12.38 23.21
CA ARG A 42 -1.26 -11.63 21.99
C ARG A 42 -0.26 -12.38 21.13
N ASP A 43 -0.47 -12.36 19.83
CA ASP A 43 0.49 -12.94 18.89
C ASP A 43 1.75 -12.08 18.73
N LYS A 44 2.70 -12.56 17.99
CA LYS A 44 3.92 -11.83 17.60
C LYS A 44 4.09 -11.90 16.09
N PRO A 45 4.61 -10.83 15.47
CA PRO A 45 5.20 -9.61 16.07
C PRO A 45 4.18 -8.49 16.35
N TYR A 46 2.95 -8.56 15.85
CA TYR A 46 2.01 -7.43 15.80
C TYR A 46 1.10 -7.28 17.02
N GLU A 47 1.15 -8.22 17.96
CA GLU A 47 0.34 -8.22 19.17
C GLU A 47 -1.19 -8.20 18.91
N HIS A 48 -1.66 -8.91 17.88
CA HIS A 48 -3.09 -9.13 17.70
C HIS A 48 -3.69 -9.86 18.91
N THR A 49 -4.94 -9.56 19.23
CA THR A 49 -5.72 -10.34 20.20
C THR A 49 -6.54 -11.42 19.49
N LEU A 50 -7.07 -12.37 20.24
CA LEU A 50 -8.02 -13.36 19.72
C LEU A 50 -9.22 -12.69 19.04
N LEU A 51 -9.62 -11.50 19.52
CA LEU A 51 -10.74 -10.74 18.96
C LEU A 51 -10.43 -10.20 17.55
N HIS A 52 -9.20 -9.72 17.30
CA HIS A 52 -8.79 -9.27 15.95
C HIS A 52 -8.90 -10.41 14.94
N VAL A 53 -8.35 -11.57 15.30
CA VAL A 53 -8.32 -12.73 14.41
C VAL A 53 -9.73 -13.29 14.14
N ALA A 54 -10.57 -13.39 15.15
CA ALA A 54 -11.95 -13.84 15.01
C ALA A 54 -12.79 -12.83 14.19
N ALA A 55 -12.55 -11.53 14.38
CA ALA A 55 -13.24 -10.46 13.67
C ALA A 55 -12.87 -10.43 12.18
N PHE A 56 -11.58 -10.57 11.84
CA PHE A 56 -11.11 -10.67 10.46
C PHE A 56 -11.66 -11.91 9.74
N ALA A 57 -11.76 -13.04 10.46
CA ALA A 57 -12.29 -14.27 9.91
C ALA A 57 -13.85 -14.32 9.83
N GLY A 58 -14.54 -13.29 10.37
CA GLY A 58 -15.99 -13.18 10.32
C GLY A 58 -16.74 -14.12 11.27
N HIS A 59 -16.09 -14.63 12.30
CA HIS A 59 -16.68 -15.63 13.20
C HIS A 59 -17.48 -14.98 14.34
N LEU A 60 -18.70 -14.56 14.05
CA LEU A 60 -19.59 -13.86 14.99
C LEU A 60 -19.73 -14.58 16.35
N ALA A 61 -19.93 -15.91 16.35
CA ALA A 61 -20.07 -16.68 17.57
C ALA A 61 -18.79 -16.65 18.45
N THR A 62 -17.63 -16.68 17.83
CA THR A 62 -16.33 -16.55 18.51
C THR A 62 -16.14 -15.14 19.06
N VAL A 63 -16.46 -14.12 18.28
CA VAL A 63 -16.46 -12.71 18.73
C VAL A 63 -17.36 -12.54 19.95
N ASP A 64 -18.58 -13.09 19.92
CA ASP A 64 -19.52 -13.10 21.04
C ASP A 64 -18.95 -13.78 22.29
N LEU A 65 -18.33 -14.95 22.12
CA LEU A 65 -17.66 -15.65 23.23
C LEU A 65 -16.61 -14.77 23.89
N LEU A 66 -15.71 -14.19 23.07
CA LEU A 66 -14.57 -13.38 23.54
C LEU A 66 -15.03 -12.11 24.27
N LEU A 67 -16.05 -11.42 23.74
CA LEU A 67 -16.64 -10.25 24.37
C LEU A 67 -17.34 -10.59 25.70
N ARG A 68 -18.11 -11.71 25.76
CA ARG A 68 -18.70 -12.18 27.02
C ARG A 68 -17.68 -12.59 28.08
N ARG A 69 -16.48 -13.02 27.64
CA ARG A 69 -15.35 -13.35 28.54
C ARG A 69 -14.61 -12.09 29.01
N GLY A 70 -14.93 -10.91 28.52
CA GLY A 70 -14.41 -9.64 28.99
C GLY A 70 -13.24 -9.06 28.20
N LEU A 71 -13.00 -9.51 26.94
CA LEU A 71 -12.09 -8.79 26.08
C LEU A 71 -12.62 -7.39 25.78
N ASP A 72 -11.76 -6.40 25.93
CA ASP A 72 -12.06 -5.02 25.58
C ASP A 72 -12.11 -4.87 24.06
N VAL A 73 -13.29 -4.44 23.55
CA VAL A 73 -13.57 -4.24 22.14
C VAL A 73 -12.68 -3.19 21.48
N ASN A 74 -12.15 -2.24 22.27
CA ASN A 74 -11.29 -1.13 21.83
C ASN A 74 -9.81 -1.38 22.09
N THR A 75 -9.41 -2.64 22.30
CA THR A 75 -8.00 -2.99 22.40
C THR A 75 -7.31 -2.83 21.03
N ARG A 76 -6.18 -2.11 21.01
CA ARG A 76 -5.35 -1.94 19.81
C ARG A 76 -4.28 -3.02 19.71
N GLU A 77 -3.97 -3.44 18.50
CA GLU A 77 -2.76 -4.19 18.16
C GLU A 77 -1.60 -3.23 17.83
N LYS A 78 -0.37 -3.74 17.63
CA LYS A 78 0.84 -2.92 17.41
C LYS A 78 1.32 -2.83 15.96
N GLY A 79 0.72 -3.59 15.04
CA GLY A 79 1.09 -3.54 13.62
C GLY A 79 0.65 -2.23 12.98
N ASP A 80 -0.66 -2.04 12.92
CA ASP A 80 -1.29 -0.89 12.27
C ASP A 80 -2.05 0.00 13.27
N ASN A 81 -1.90 -0.27 14.57
CA ASN A 81 -2.56 0.46 15.65
C ASN A 81 -4.09 0.44 15.54
N THR A 82 -4.67 -0.68 15.15
CA THR A 82 -6.09 -0.87 14.85
C THR A 82 -6.86 -1.58 15.95
N TYR A 83 -8.19 -1.46 15.92
CA TYR A 83 -9.13 -2.28 16.69
C TYR A 83 -9.60 -3.48 15.87
N ALA A 84 -10.18 -4.48 16.50
CA ALA A 84 -10.82 -5.61 15.82
C ALA A 84 -11.91 -5.17 14.82
N MET A 85 -12.54 -4.00 15.03
CA MET A 85 -13.54 -3.44 14.11
C MET A 85 -12.95 -3.05 12.76
N HIS A 86 -11.72 -2.52 12.70
CA HIS A 86 -11.03 -2.24 11.43
C HIS A 86 -10.87 -3.52 10.60
N TRP A 87 -10.47 -4.61 11.24
CA TRP A 87 -10.27 -5.91 10.61
C TRP A 87 -11.56 -6.53 10.09
N ALA A 88 -12.65 -6.44 10.88
CA ALA A 88 -13.98 -6.87 10.45
C ALA A 88 -14.50 -6.02 9.27
N ALA A 89 -14.24 -4.72 9.30
CA ALA A 89 -14.62 -3.80 8.25
C ALA A 89 -13.83 -4.06 6.95
N ALA A 90 -12.52 -4.27 7.05
CA ALA A 90 -11.66 -4.62 5.92
C ALA A 90 -12.04 -5.94 5.24
N ALA A 91 -12.62 -6.87 5.98
CA ALA A 91 -13.11 -8.15 5.47
C ALA A 91 -14.61 -8.14 5.07
N GLY A 92 -15.31 -6.99 5.21
CA GLY A 92 -16.72 -6.86 4.83
C GLY A 92 -17.72 -7.58 5.74
N HIS A 93 -17.33 -7.93 6.97
CA HIS A 93 -18.16 -8.70 7.91
C HIS A 93 -19.12 -7.81 8.70
N LEU A 94 -20.24 -7.41 8.07
CA LEU A 94 -21.21 -6.49 8.64
C LEU A 94 -21.79 -6.95 9.99
N ASP A 95 -22.09 -8.23 10.15
CA ASP A 95 -22.64 -8.79 11.39
C ASP A 95 -21.64 -8.69 12.56
N VAL A 96 -20.36 -8.94 12.29
CA VAL A 96 -19.29 -8.75 13.27
C VAL A 96 -19.11 -7.27 13.60
N VAL A 97 -19.09 -6.37 12.61
CA VAL A 97 -19.00 -4.93 12.82
C VAL A 97 -20.16 -4.42 13.69
N ARG A 98 -21.38 -4.85 13.40
CA ARG A 98 -22.58 -4.53 14.23
C ARG A 98 -22.39 -4.99 15.67
N ARG A 99 -21.93 -6.23 15.83
CA ARG A 99 -21.76 -6.81 17.16
C ARG A 99 -20.68 -6.09 17.99
N LEU A 100 -19.57 -5.71 17.34
CA LEU A 100 -18.50 -4.92 17.97
C LEU A 100 -19.01 -3.52 18.35
N ALA A 101 -19.76 -2.85 17.47
CA ALA A 101 -20.35 -1.55 17.75
C ALA A 101 -21.36 -1.60 18.92
N ASP A 102 -22.21 -2.65 18.97
CA ASP A 102 -23.16 -2.86 20.05
C ASP A 102 -22.49 -3.22 21.39
N ALA A 103 -21.22 -3.67 21.35
CA ALA A 103 -20.38 -3.86 22.53
C ALA A 103 -19.66 -2.58 23.00
N GLY A 104 -19.92 -1.43 22.37
CA GLY A 104 -19.27 -0.15 22.68
C GLY A 104 -17.99 0.09 21.92
N GLY A 105 -17.77 -0.62 20.79
CA GLY A 105 -16.64 -0.39 19.90
C GLY A 105 -16.67 0.99 19.25
N ASP A 106 -15.51 1.61 19.12
CA ASP A 106 -15.35 2.90 18.46
C ASP A 106 -15.55 2.76 16.94
N VAL A 107 -16.70 3.23 16.45
CA VAL A 107 -17.08 3.14 15.03
C VAL A 107 -16.31 4.10 14.11
N VAL A 108 -15.63 5.08 14.69
CA VAL A 108 -14.78 6.02 13.96
C VAL A 108 -13.36 5.46 13.84
N GLY A 109 -12.74 5.11 14.98
CA GLY A 109 -11.47 4.42 15.04
C GLY A 109 -10.25 5.27 14.67
N HIS A 110 -10.28 6.57 15.03
CA HIS A 110 -9.14 7.48 14.78
C HIS A 110 -7.81 6.94 15.31
N GLY A 111 -6.73 7.24 14.60
CA GLY A 111 -5.35 7.03 15.05
C GLY A 111 -4.79 5.66 14.67
N ASP A 112 -5.39 4.96 13.70
CA ASP A 112 -4.70 3.88 12.99
C ASP A 112 -3.53 4.45 12.18
N ASP A 113 -2.48 3.64 11.97
CA ASP A 113 -1.23 4.10 11.33
C ASP A 113 -1.39 4.39 9.83
N HIS A 114 -2.53 4.02 9.24
CA HIS A 114 -2.91 4.35 7.87
C HIS A 114 -3.71 5.65 7.78
N GLU A 115 -4.20 6.19 8.92
CA GLU A 115 -5.07 7.37 8.99
C GLU A 115 -6.35 7.21 8.14
N LEU A 116 -6.88 5.98 8.08
CA LEU A 116 -8.04 5.63 7.26
C LEU A 116 -9.33 5.51 8.07
N GLU A 117 -9.24 5.42 9.40
CA GLU A 117 -10.38 5.15 10.27
C GLU A 117 -11.10 3.84 9.88
N VAL A 118 -12.06 3.35 10.64
CA VAL A 118 -12.79 2.12 10.31
C VAL A 118 -13.47 2.20 8.93
N ILE A 119 -13.96 3.38 8.55
CA ILE A 119 -14.67 3.57 7.27
C ILE A 119 -13.73 3.44 6.07
N GLY A 120 -12.48 3.85 6.18
CA GLY A 120 -11.48 3.67 5.13
C GLY A 120 -11.05 2.21 5.02
N TRP A 121 -10.92 1.50 6.14
CA TRP A 121 -10.65 0.07 6.15
C TRP A 121 -11.77 -0.75 5.50
N ALA A 122 -13.04 -0.27 5.61
CA ALA A 122 -14.18 -0.87 4.89
C ALA A 122 -14.07 -0.77 3.36
N THR A 123 -13.10 -0.03 2.80
CA THR A 123 -12.88 0.01 1.34
C THR A 123 -12.04 -1.13 0.80
N SER A 124 -11.59 -2.02 1.66
CA SER A 124 -10.67 -3.13 1.46
C SER A 124 -9.31 -2.78 0.83
N TRP A 125 -8.30 -3.57 1.14
CA TRP A 125 -6.94 -3.41 0.62
C TRP A 125 -6.84 -3.74 -0.88
N ASP A 126 -7.62 -4.71 -1.35
CA ASP A 126 -7.61 -5.19 -2.73
C ASP A 126 -8.48 -4.38 -3.69
N GLY A 127 -9.15 -3.35 -3.17
CA GLY A 127 -9.98 -2.47 -3.97
C GLY A 127 -11.40 -2.96 -4.19
N SER A 128 -11.85 -4.02 -3.54
CA SER A 128 -13.23 -4.46 -3.64
C SER A 128 -14.17 -3.41 -3.01
N ASP A 129 -15.18 -3.04 -3.77
CA ASP A 129 -16.28 -2.18 -3.34
C ASP A 129 -17.62 -2.92 -3.47
N ASP A 130 -17.57 -4.20 -3.16
CA ASP A 130 -18.72 -5.09 -3.24
C ASP A 130 -19.84 -4.70 -2.26
N ALA A 131 -20.97 -5.38 -2.37
CA ALA A 131 -22.15 -5.09 -1.55
C ALA A 131 -21.90 -5.27 -0.05
N ALA A 132 -20.98 -6.16 0.35
CA ALA A 132 -20.67 -6.40 1.76
C ALA A 132 -19.90 -5.22 2.38
N HIS A 133 -18.86 -4.74 1.69
CA HIS A 133 -18.08 -3.57 2.12
C HIS A 133 -18.93 -2.30 2.14
N ARG A 134 -19.78 -2.10 1.11
CA ARG A 134 -20.74 -0.98 1.10
C ARG A 134 -21.71 -1.04 2.27
N ALA A 135 -22.26 -2.20 2.60
CA ALA A 135 -23.15 -2.36 3.74
C ALA A 135 -22.45 -2.07 5.08
N VAL A 136 -21.16 -2.41 5.21
CA VAL A 136 -20.34 -2.02 6.37
C VAL A 136 -20.20 -0.50 6.44
N ALA A 137 -19.83 0.17 5.34
CA ALA A 137 -19.67 1.62 5.30
C ALA A 137 -21.00 2.34 5.64
N ASP A 138 -22.11 1.91 5.05
CA ASP A 138 -23.44 2.47 5.32
C ASP A 138 -23.82 2.32 6.79
N PHE A 139 -23.53 1.17 7.40
CA PHE A 139 -23.76 0.95 8.81
C PHE A 139 -22.91 1.88 9.67
N LEU A 140 -21.61 2.01 9.39
CA LEU A 140 -20.71 2.91 10.11
C LEU A 140 -21.18 4.36 10.03
N VAL A 141 -21.60 4.82 8.85
CA VAL A 141 -22.18 6.16 8.66
C VAL A 141 -23.47 6.34 9.47
N SER A 142 -24.34 5.32 9.52
CA SER A 142 -25.55 5.35 10.35
C SER A 142 -25.27 5.46 11.85
N ARG A 143 -24.05 5.09 12.27
CA ARG A 143 -23.59 5.17 13.67
C ARG A 143 -22.69 6.38 13.94
N GLY A 144 -22.53 7.30 12.97
CA GLY A 144 -21.86 8.58 13.16
C GLY A 144 -20.46 8.70 12.54
N ALA A 145 -19.93 7.65 11.92
CA ALA A 145 -18.74 7.78 11.08
C ALA A 145 -19.01 8.68 9.86
N ARG A 146 -17.98 9.26 9.30
CA ARG A 146 -18.08 10.13 8.12
C ARG A 146 -17.10 9.68 7.06
N HIS A 147 -17.51 9.76 5.80
CA HIS A 147 -16.57 9.58 4.72
C HIS A 147 -15.51 10.69 4.73
N HIS A 148 -14.25 10.31 4.64
CA HIS A 148 -13.17 11.17 4.21
C HIS A 148 -12.97 11.02 2.69
N ILE A 149 -12.15 11.87 2.06
CA ILE A 149 -12.03 11.92 0.60
C ILE A 149 -11.63 10.57 -0.01
N ILE A 150 -10.76 9.80 0.66
CA ILE A 150 -10.28 8.50 0.16
C ILE A 150 -11.40 7.45 0.16
N SER A 151 -12.17 7.33 1.25
CA SER A 151 -13.30 6.39 1.30
C SER A 151 -14.41 6.79 0.32
N ALA A 152 -14.66 8.08 0.14
CA ALA A 152 -15.62 8.56 -0.85
C ALA A 152 -15.20 8.24 -2.29
N ILE A 153 -13.90 8.37 -2.61
CA ILE A 153 -13.34 7.96 -3.91
C ILE A 153 -13.47 6.45 -4.10
N ALA A 154 -13.08 5.65 -3.10
CA ALA A 154 -13.11 4.19 -3.19
C ALA A 154 -14.51 3.66 -3.47
N PHE A 155 -15.54 4.22 -2.83
CA PHE A 155 -16.94 3.85 -3.05
C PHE A 155 -17.62 4.59 -4.21
N ASN A 156 -16.90 5.38 -4.99
CA ASN A 156 -17.41 6.15 -6.14
C ASN A 156 -18.56 7.12 -5.77
N LEU A 157 -18.44 7.82 -4.63
CA LEU A 157 -19.44 8.74 -4.08
C LEU A 157 -19.17 10.18 -4.55
N ALA A 158 -19.52 10.52 -5.79
CA ALA A 158 -19.20 11.80 -6.41
C ALA A 158 -19.73 13.02 -5.61
N ASP A 159 -20.97 12.96 -5.14
CA ASP A 159 -21.58 14.06 -4.38
C ASP A 159 -20.88 14.25 -3.03
N GLU A 160 -20.45 13.16 -2.40
CA GLU A 160 -19.71 13.22 -1.14
C GLU A 160 -18.31 13.82 -1.34
N VAL A 161 -17.61 13.47 -2.44
CA VAL A 161 -16.34 14.12 -2.82
C VAL A 161 -16.54 15.62 -3.02
N ARG A 162 -17.59 16.05 -3.76
CA ARG A 162 -17.91 17.49 -3.94
C ARG A 162 -18.19 18.17 -2.60
N ARG A 163 -18.94 17.52 -1.70
CA ARG A 163 -19.25 18.05 -0.37
C ARG A 163 -18.02 18.23 0.49
N ILE A 164 -17.14 17.23 0.52
CA ILE A 164 -15.88 17.27 1.28
C ILE A 164 -15.01 18.40 0.77
N VAL A 165 -14.79 18.50 -0.55
CA VAL A 165 -13.94 19.52 -1.17
C VAL A 165 -14.53 20.93 -0.99
N ALA A 166 -15.85 21.09 -1.04
CA ALA A 166 -16.50 22.37 -0.79
C ALA A 166 -16.31 22.84 0.67
N ALA A 167 -16.30 21.90 1.62
CA ALA A 167 -16.05 22.20 3.04
C ALA A 167 -14.56 22.42 3.34
N ASP A 168 -13.69 21.70 2.67
CA ASP A 168 -12.23 21.73 2.84
C ASP A 168 -11.52 21.52 1.48
N PRO A 169 -11.21 22.60 0.75
CA PRO A 169 -10.52 22.50 -0.53
C PRO A 169 -9.12 21.86 -0.44
N ALA A 170 -8.46 21.93 0.73
CA ALA A 170 -7.17 21.33 0.94
C ALA A 170 -7.22 19.79 0.91
N ALA A 171 -8.40 19.19 1.04
CA ALA A 171 -8.57 17.75 0.92
C ALA A 171 -8.09 17.20 -0.43
N LEU A 172 -8.11 17.99 -1.51
CA LEU A 172 -7.60 17.59 -2.84
C LEU A 172 -6.09 17.35 -2.90
N SER A 173 -5.33 18.00 -2.02
CA SER A 173 -3.86 17.93 -1.99
C SER A 173 -3.32 17.38 -0.68
N ARG A 174 -4.19 16.94 0.22
CA ARG A 174 -3.76 16.36 1.49
C ARG A 174 -3.20 14.96 1.25
N PRO A 175 -1.90 14.73 1.56
CA PRO A 175 -1.32 13.39 1.48
C PRO A 175 -1.92 12.50 2.56
N GLN A 176 -2.08 11.23 2.25
CA GLN A 176 -2.40 10.20 3.21
C GLN A 176 -1.17 9.86 4.06
N SER A 177 -1.31 8.97 5.02
CA SER A 177 -0.24 8.58 5.93
C SER A 177 1.02 8.04 5.23
N ARG A 178 2.11 7.90 5.99
CA ARG A 178 3.34 7.26 5.54
C ARG A 178 3.11 5.83 5.04
N ASN A 179 2.24 5.07 5.74
CA ASN A 179 1.93 3.68 5.38
C ASN A 179 1.20 3.58 4.03
N GLU A 180 0.54 4.68 3.64
CA GLU A 180 -0.07 4.85 2.32
C GLU A 180 0.84 5.57 1.31
N ASN A 181 2.15 5.63 1.57
CA ASN A 181 3.14 6.30 0.72
C ASN A 181 2.83 7.78 0.44
N PHE A 182 2.17 8.47 1.36
CA PHE A 182 1.74 9.86 1.18
C PHE A 182 0.97 10.10 -0.12
N ARG A 183 0.18 9.12 -0.57
CA ARG A 183 -0.64 9.22 -1.79
C ARG A 183 -1.66 10.33 -1.66
N LEU A 184 -1.90 11.00 -2.78
CA LEU A 184 -2.92 12.04 -2.92
C LEU A 184 -4.23 11.44 -3.46
N PRO A 185 -5.37 12.13 -3.33
CA PRO A 185 -6.67 11.65 -3.80
C PRO A 185 -6.68 11.16 -5.26
N LEU A 186 -5.97 11.85 -6.16
CA LEU A 186 -5.90 11.43 -7.56
C LEU A 186 -5.21 10.07 -7.73
N HIS A 187 -4.18 9.76 -6.94
CA HIS A 187 -3.52 8.45 -6.95
C HIS A 187 -4.50 7.33 -6.58
N TYR A 188 -5.34 7.57 -5.58
CA TYR A 188 -6.37 6.59 -5.17
C TYR A 188 -7.43 6.38 -6.24
N ALA A 189 -7.92 7.44 -6.88
CA ALA A 189 -8.89 7.33 -7.96
C ALA A 189 -8.35 6.49 -9.13
N VAL A 190 -7.07 6.68 -9.46
CA VAL A 190 -6.37 5.89 -10.50
C VAL A 190 -6.18 4.44 -10.05
N LEU A 191 -5.63 4.20 -8.86
CA LEU A 191 -5.40 2.85 -8.32
C LEU A 191 -6.69 2.03 -8.19
N ARG A 192 -7.82 2.70 -7.93
CA ARG A 192 -9.14 2.07 -7.87
C ARG A 192 -9.80 1.94 -9.24
N ASN A 193 -9.10 2.34 -10.30
CA ASN A 193 -9.62 2.34 -11.68
C ASN A 193 -11.02 2.97 -11.76
N ARG A 194 -11.15 4.23 -11.25
CA ARG A 194 -12.40 4.99 -11.19
C ARG A 194 -12.37 6.18 -12.16
N PRO A 195 -12.61 5.99 -13.46
CA PRO A 195 -12.54 7.07 -14.44
C PRO A 195 -13.41 8.28 -14.09
N GLU A 196 -14.60 8.06 -13.54
CA GLU A 196 -15.52 9.13 -13.13
C GLU A 196 -14.94 9.96 -11.98
N MET A 197 -14.26 9.31 -11.02
CA MET A 197 -13.60 10.02 -9.93
C MET A 197 -12.37 10.77 -10.41
N VAL A 198 -11.59 10.20 -11.33
CA VAL A 198 -10.47 10.90 -11.98
C VAL A 198 -10.96 12.15 -12.69
N ALA A 199 -12.02 12.04 -13.51
CA ALA A 199 -12.62 13.19 -14.20
C ALA A 199 -13.09 14.26 -13.21
N LEU A 200 -13.79 13.86 -12.14
CA LEU A 200 -14.28 14.75 -11.10
C LEU A 200 -13.14 15.48 -10.37
N LEU A 201 -12.10 14.76 -9.93
CA LEU A 201 -10.97 15.36 -9.23
C LEU A 201 -10.22 16.36 -10.12
N LEU A 202 -10.03 16.04 -11.39
CA LEU A 202 -9.45 16.95 -12.38
C LEU A 202 -10.35 18.18 -12.63
N GLU A 203 -11.66 18.03 -12.62
CA GLU A 203 -12.62 19.14 -12.68
C GLU A 203 -12.53 20.05 -11.46
N LEU A 204 -12.38 19.47 -10.27
CA LEU A 204 -12.22 20.17 -8.99
C LEU A 204 -10.85 20.84 -8.83
N GLY A 205 -9.92 20.62 -9.76
CA GLY A 205 -8.65 21.35 -9.82
C GLY A 205 -7.48 20.67 -9.10
N VAL A 206 -7.52 19.35 -8.92
CA VAL A 206 -6.36 18.62 -8.44
C VAL A 206 -5.17 18.81 -9.39
N ASP A 207 -3.95 18.89 -8.85
CA ASP A 207 -2.74 18.93 -9.65
C ASP A 207 -2.43 17.52 -10.21
N PRO A 208 -2.53 17.31 -11.54
CA PRO A 208 -2.36 15.99 -12.15
C PRO A 208 -0.90 15.48 -12.14
N VAL A 209 0.06 16.37 -11.91
CA VAL A 209 1.51 16.02 -11.86
C VAL A 209 2.07 15.99 -10.45
N ALA A 210 1.24 16.24 -9.44
CA ALA A 210 1.65 16.10 -8.05
C ALA A 210 2.06 14.65 -7.77
N THR A 211 3.15 14.49 -7.02
CA THR A 211 3.73 13.18 -6.70
C THR A 211 3.36 12.73 -5.29
N ASP A 212 3.28 11.42 -5.09
CA ASP A 212 3.23 10.82 -3.77
C ASP A 212 4.60 10.84 -3.07
N GLY A 213 4.69 10.26 -1.87
CA GLY A 213 5.94 10.19 -1.10
C GLY A 213 7.02 9.32 -1.72
N THR A 214 6.68 8.54 -2.74
CA THR A 214 7.64 7.73 -3.53
C THR A 214 8.08 8.44 -4.82
N GLY A 215 7.60 9.67 -5.04
CA GLY A 215 7.92 10.46 -6.22
C GLY A 215 7.11 10.10 -7.46
N TYR A 216 6.09 9.23 -7.35
CA TYR A 216 5.23 8.87 -8.47
C TYR A 216 4.10 9.88 -8.67
N PRO A 217 3.94 10.44 -9.88
CA PRO A 217 2.69 11.11 -10.24
C PRO A 217 1.56 10.08 -10.47
N ALA A 218 0.31 10.52 -10.43
CA ALA A 218 -0.84 9.64 -10.68
C ALA A 218 -0.77 8.93 -12.05
N ALA A 219 -0.16 9.57 -13.07
CA ALA A 219 0.11 8.98 -14.37
C ALA A 219 0.95 7.69 -14.31
N ALA A 220 1.80 7.54 -13.29
CA ALA A 220 2.59 6.33 -13.08
C ALA A 220 1.71 5.10 -12.85
N TYR A 221 0.68 5.27 -12.05
CA TYR A 221 -0.30 4.24 -11.75
C TYR A 221 -1.27 4.01 -12.92
N ALA A 222 -1.65 5.08 -13.63
CA ALA A 222 -2.54 5.03 -14.79
C ALA A 222 -1.96 4.25 -15.99
N SER A 223 -0.67 4.03 -16.01
CA SER A 223 0.01 3.27 -17.06
C SER A 223 0.09 1.76 -16.78
N ALA A 224 -0.49 1.26 -15.68
CA ALA A 224 -0.62 -0.17 -15.43
C ALA A 224 -1.59 -0.81 -16.44
N PRO A 225 -1.34 -2.07 -16.86
CA PRO A 225 -2.12 -2.71 -17.94
C PRO A 225 -3.60 -2.93 -17.62
N ASP A 226 -3.94 -2.98 -16.35
CA ASP A 226 -5.27 -3.21 -15.79
C ASP A 226 -6.08 -1.92 -15.56
N VAL A 227 -5.45 -0.75 -15.73
CA VAL A 227 -6.12 0.54 -15.59
C VAL A 227 -6.76 0.95 -16.93
N ASP A 228 -7.98 1.49 -16.86
CA ASP A 228 -8.69 1.99 -18.04
C ASP A 228 -7.86 3.06 -18.76
N ARG A 229 -7.62 2.85 -20.04
CA ARG A 229 -6.82 3.75 -20.89
C ARG A 229 -7.33 5.18 -20.87
N SER A 230 -8.64 5.39 -20.72
CA SER A 230 -9.25 6.72 -20.64
C SER A 230 -8.73 7.54 -19.45
N VAL A 231 -8.32 6.88 -18.34
CA VAL A 231 -7.75 7.53 -17.16
C VAL A 231 -6.45 8.26 -17.52
N MET A 232 -5.56 7.59 -18.26
CA MET A 232 -4.32 8.22 -18.73
C MET A 232 -4.60 9.39 -19.68
N GLU A 233 -5.56 9.22 -20.58
CA GLU A 233 -5.94 10.28 -21.54
C GLU A 233 -6.52 11.50 -20.82
N MET A 234 -7.34 11.31 -19.79
CA MET A 234 -7.87 12.39 -18.96
C MET A 234 -6.78 13.15 -18.20
N ILE A 235 -5.85 12.43 -17.58
CA ILE A 235 -4.71 13.04 -16.86
C ILE A 235 -3.85 13.84 -17.85
N ARG A 236 -3.54 13.26 -19.00
CA ARG A 236 -2.78 13.91 -20.06
C ARG A 236 -3.44 15.20 -20.57
N ALA A 237 -4.75 15.18 -20.79
CA ALA A 237 -5.49 16.33 -21.34
C ALA A 237 -5.51 17.55 -20.41
N ARG A 238 -5.36 17.37 -19.12
CA ARG A 238 -5.42 18.43 -18.09
C ARG A 238 -4.08 18.77 -17.46
N GLY A 239 -3.06 17.91 -17.62
CA GLY A 239 -1.79 18.03 -16.96
C GLY A 239 -0.72 18.74 -17.76
N LYS A 240 0.22 19.37 -17.07
CA LYS A 240 1.54 19.61 -17.62
C LYS A 240 2.21 18.24 -17.79
N MET A 241 2.71 17.93 -18.96
CA MET A 241 3.47 16.70 -19.17
C MET A 241 4.81 16.81 -18.45
N ASP A 242 5.02 15.92 -17.51
CA ASP A 242 6.34 15.73 -16.88
C ASP A 242 7.14 14.65 -17.62
N LEU A 243 8.43 14.52 -17.28
CA LEU A 243 9.32 13.55 -17.95
C LEU A 243 8.85 12.10 -17.71
N PHE A 244 8.34 11.79 -16.51
CA PHE A 244 7.83 10.46 -16.22
C PHE A 244 6.65 10.12 -17.13
N THR A 245 5.65 11.01 -17.20
CA THR A 245 4.45 10.81 -18.04
C THR A 245 4.81 10.69 -19.51
N ALA A 246 5.72 11.53 -20.01
CA ALA A 246 6.19 11.47 -21.39
C ALA A 246 6.80 10.10 -21.73
N LEU A 247 7.67 9.58 -20.87
CA LEU A 247 8.31 8.27 -21.03
C LEU A 247 7.30 7.13 -20.93
N ALA A 248 6.43 7.16 -19.92
CA ALA A 248 5.40 6.14 -19.71
C ALA A 248 4.43 6.01 -20.89
N LEU A 249 4.21 7.11 -21.63
CA LEU A 249 3.39 7.16 -22.84
C LEU A 249 4.19 6.92 -24.13
N SER A 250 5.48 6.69 -24.02
CA SER A 250 6.41 6.59 -25.17
C SER A 250 6.41 7.84 -26.05
N GLU A 251 6.18 9.02 -25.47
CA GLU A 251 6.21 10.32 -26.16
C GLU A 251 7.64 10.88 -26.19
N TRP A 252 8.49 10.24 -26.96
CA TRP A 252 9.94 10.48 -27.00
C TRP A 252 10.30 11.92 -27.34
N GLU A 253 9.54 12.58 -28.23
CA GLU A 253 9.78 13.98 -28.59
C GLU A 253 9.46 14.93 -27.41
N ALA A 254 8.38 14.66 -26.69
CA ALA A 254 8.04 15.41 -25.47
C ALA A 254 9.09 15.19 -24.38
N ALA A 255 9.51 13.94 -24.14
CA ALA A 255 10.57 13.60 -23.21
C ALA A 255 11.89 14.33 -23.54
N ALA A 256 12.29 14.29 -24.81
CA ALA A 256 13.50 14.97 -25.28
C ALA A 256 13.42 16.50 -25.15
N ARG A 257 12.24 17.08 -25.38
CA ARG A 257 12.01 18.52 -25.17
C ARG A 257 12.17 18.87 -23.68
N LEU A 258 11.49 18.16 -22.79
CA LEU A 258 11.55 18.38 -21.33
C LEU A 258 12.98 18.28 -20.80
N LEU A 259 13.74 17.28 -21.28
CA LEU A 259 15.14 17.12 -20.90
C LEU A 259 16.03 18.26 -21.43
N ARG A 260 15.80 18.75 -22.65
CA ARG A 260 16.51 19.92 -23.18
C ARG A 260 16.20 21.21 -22.42
N GLU A 261 14.94 21.40 -22.02
CA GLU A 261 14.51 22.55 -21.20
C GLU A 261 15.14 22.53 -19.80
N ASN A 262 15.30 21.36 -19.20
CA ASN A 262 15.97 21.17 -17.92
C ASN A 262 16.88 19.93 -17.91
N PRO A 263 18.15 20.03 -18.40
CA PRO A 263 19.07 18.89 -18.44
C PRO A 263 19.40 18.30 -17.06
N ARG A 264 19.23 19.07 -15.99
CA ARG A 264 19.48 18.60 -14.63
C ARG A 264 18.30 17.85 -14.00
N THR A 265 17.19 17.72 -14.71
CA THR A 265 15.98 17.11 -14.14
C THR A 265 16.19 15.66 -13.70
N ILE A 266 17.05 14.91 -14.42
CA ILE A 266 17.40 13.51 -14.12
C ILE A 266 18.65 13.33 -13.25
N ALA A 267 19.36 14.43 -12.94
CA ALA A 267 20.52 14.39 -12.06
C ALA A 267 20.11 14.25 -10.58
N PRO A 268 21.00 13.80 -9.68
CA PRO A 268 20.72 13.75 -8.25
C PRO A 268 20.18 15.09 -7.71
N GLY A 269 19.04 15.04 -7.03
CA GLY A 269 18.32 16.22 -6.54
C GLY A 269 17.51 16.98 -7.59
N GLY A 270 17.49 16.55 -8.83
CA GLY A 270 16.61 17.09 -9.88
C GLY A 270 15.15 16.66 -9.70
N ALA A 271 14.24 17.37 -10.35
CA ALA A 271 12.79 17.12 -10.23
C ALA A 271 12.37 15.71 -10.70
N SER A 272 13.17 15.08 -11.57
CA SER A 272 12.93 13.71 -12.07
C SER A 272 14.11 12.77 -11.74
N ALA A 273 14.82 13.01 -10.64
CA ALA A 273 15.98 12.22 -10.25
C ALA A 273 15.66 10.70 -10.09
N GLY A 274 14.45 10.37 -9.68
CA GLY A 274 13.99 8.99 -9.53
C GLY A 274 13.44 8.34 -10.81
N VAL A 275 13.39 9.04 -11.95
CA VAL A 275 12.68 8.54 -13.15
C VAL A 275 13.26 7.23 -13.67
N LEU A 276 14.60 7.05 -13.67
CA LEU A 276 15.23 5.80 -14.08
C LEU A 276 14.85 4.65 -13.12
N HIS A 277 14.81 4.92 -11.82
CA HIS A 277 14.39 3.96 -10.80
C HIS A 277 12.95 3.50 -11.05
N LEU A 278 12.06 4.45 -11.32
CA LEU A 278 10.64 4.20 -11.54
C LEU A 278 10.41 3.41 -12.83
N MET A 279 11.12 3.73 -13.92
CA MET A 279 11.02 2.98 -15.16
C MET A 279 11.62 1.58 -15.04
N ALA A 280 12.70 1.43 -14.27
CA ALA A 280 13.29 0.12 -13.96
C ALA A 280 12.33 -0.74 -13.11
N LYS A 281 11.68 -0.15 -12.11
CA LYS A 281 10.64 -0.81 -11.30
C LYS A 281 9.46 -1.27 -12.14
N ARG A 282 9.08 -0.51 -13.17
CA ARG A 282 7.96 -0.85 -14.08
C ARG A 282 8.32 -1.90 -15.12
N GLY A 283 9.60 -2.21 -15.31
CA GLY A 283 10.05 -3.07 -16.39
C GLY A 283 9.98 -2.40 -17.77
N ASP A 284 9.94 -1.08 -17.85
CA ASP A 284 9.85 -0.34 -19.12
C ASP A 284 11.21 -0.29 -19.82
N ILE A 285 11.48 -1.32 -20.62
CA ILE A 285 12.76 -1.48 -21.33
C ILE A 285 13.04 -0.28 -22.24
N ALA A 286 12.02 0.24 -22.95
CA ALA A 286 12.19 1.33 -23.90
C ALA A 286 12.56 2.64 -23.18
N ALA A 287 11.87 2.95 -22.09
CA ALA A 287 12.15 4.14 -21.29
C ALA A 287 13.49 4.04 -20.57
N VAL A 288 13.85 2.88 -19.98
CA VAL A 288 15.16 2.66 -19.37
C VAL A 288 16.29 2.84 -20.39
N LYS A 289 16.15 2.24 -21.58
CA LYS A 289 17.13 2.39 -22.66
C LYS A 289 17.28 3.85 -23.06
N TRP A 290 16.17 4.53 -23.30
CA TRP A 290 16.16 5.94 -23.65
C TRP A 290 16.85 6.81 -22.59
N LEU A 291 16.56 6.59 -21.32
CA LEU A 291 17.17 7.34 -20.21
C LEU A 291 18.69 7.13 -20.13
N LEU A 292 19.17 5.90 -20.28
CA LEU A 292 20.60 5.60 -20.30
C LEU A 292 21.31 6.28 -21.48
N GLU A 293 20.71 6.26 -22.69
CA GLU A 293 21.21 6.94 -23.88
C GLU A 293 21.24 8.47 -23.73
N HIS A 294 20.41 9.02 -22.81
CA HIS A 294 20.36 10.46 -22.52
C HIS A 294 21.10 10.85 -21.23
N GLY A 295 21.95 9.96 -20.73
CA GLY A 295 22.88 10.28 -19.64
C GLY A 295 22.34 10.12 -18.23
N ALA A 296 21.24 9.39 -18.04
CA ALA A 296 20.82 8.99 -16.70
C ALA A 296 21.87 8.04 -16.08
N ASP A 297 22.25 8.31 -14.83
CA ASP A 297 23.22 7.50 -14.10
C ASP A 297 22.59 6.18 -13.61
N PRO A 298 23.03 5.00 -14.12
CA PRO A 298 22.53 3.70 -13.70
C PRO A 298 22.84 3.37 -12.24
N ASN A 299 23.75 4.10 -11.60
CA ASN A 299 24.18 3.94 -10.23
C ASN A 299 23.62 5.02 -9.30
N ALA A 300 22.76 5.92 -9.81
CA ALA A 300 22.14 6.94 -9.00
C ALA A 300 21.43 6.32 -7.81
N ARG A 301 21.52 6.98 -6.65
CA ARG A 301 20.77 6.61 -5.46
C ARG A 301 19.52 7.46 -5.34
N TRP A 302 18.43 6.82 -5.00
CA TRP A 302 17.16 7.50 -4.81
C TRP A 302 16.36 6.86 -3.66
N SER A 303 15.71 7.69 -2.86
CA SER A 303 14.96 7.22 -1.69
C SER A 303 13.67 6.53 -2.13
N HIS A 304 13.52 5.26 -1.75
CA HIS A 304 12.34 4.45 -1.99
C HIS A 304 11.98 3.71 -0.69
N TRP A 305 10.81 3.98 -0.13
CA TRP A 305 10.37 3.44 1.18
C TRP A 305 11.38 3.67 2.32
N GLY A 306 12.08 4.81 2.28
CA GLY A 306 13.06 5.16 3.31
C GLY A 306 14.43 4.55 3.13
N ALA A 307 14.64 3.69 2.13
CA ALA A 307 15.94 3.16 1.72
C ALA A 307 16.46 3.91 0.50
N GLU A 308 17.76 4.24 0.50
CA GLU A 308 18.46 4.70 -0.70
C GLU A 308 18.84 3.50 -1.56
N VAL A 309 18.21 3.36 -2.72
CA VAL A 309 18.38 2.23 -3.64
C VAL A 309 18.89 2.69 -5.02
N THR A 310 19.39 1.76 -5.85
CA THR A 310 19.70 2.03 -7.26
C THR A 310 18.56 1.51 -8.16
N PRO A 311 18.49 1.92 -9.44
CA PRO A 311 17.52 1.36 -10.39
C PRO A 311 17.59 -0.18 -10.49
N LEU A 312 18.80 -0.73 -10.33
CA LEU A 312 19.02 -2.18 -10.37
C LEU A 312 18.30 -2.92 -9.23
N HIS A 313 18.30 -2.38 -8.00
CA HIS A 313 17.56 -2.98 -6.87
C HIS A 313 16.07 -3.10 -7.19
N LEU A 314 15.46 -2.05 -7.76
CA LEU A 314 14.03 -2.05 -8.07
C LEU A 314 13.68 -3.00 -9.22
N ALA A 315 14.53 -3.09 -10.26
CA ALA A 315 14.35 -4.06 -11.34
C ALA A 315 14.45 -5.51 -10.84
N VAL A 316 15.35 -5.77 -9.90
CA VAL A 316 15.51 -7.08 -9.22
C VAL A 316 14.27 -7.43 -8.42
N MET A 317 13.80 -6.51 -7.59
CA MET A 317 12.61 -6.69 -6.73
C MET A 317 11.39 -7.13 -7.56
N GLU A 318 11.16 -6.46 -8.68
CA GLU A 318 10.01 -6.72 -9.56
C GLU A 318 10.26 -7.84 -10.61
N SER A 319 11.41 -8.49 -10.57
CA SER A 319 11.77 -9.60 -11.49
C SER A 319 11.90 -9.22 -12.98
N HIS A 320 12.27 -8.00 -13.29
CA HIS A 320 12.41 -7.52 -14.66
C HIS A 320 13.78 -7.89 -15.27
N ALA A 321 13.97 -9.18 -15.64
CA ALA A 321 15.23 -9.73 -16.09
C ALA A 321 15.88 -8.96 -17.27
N ASP A 322 15.08 -8.49 -18.23
CA ASP A 322 15.60 -7.74 -19.37
C ASP A 322 16.08 -6.34 -19.00
N VAL A 323 15.36 -5.69 -18.05
CA VAL A 323 15.80 -4.41 -17.49
C VAL A 323 17.08 -4.58 -16.66
N VAL A 324 17.19 -5.67 -15.87
CA VAL A 324 18.43 -6.01 -15.15
C VAL A 324 19.61 -6.12 -16.11
N ARG A 325 19.46 -6.89 -17.21
CA ARG A 325 20.51 -7.00 -18.24
C ARG A 325 20.85 -5.65 -18.88
N LEU A 326 19.83 -4.85 -19.17
CA LEU A 326 20.00 -3.55 -19.78
C LEU A 326 20.77 -2.58 -18.87
N LEU A 327 20.42 -2.53 -17.58
CA LEU A 327 21.12 -1.72 -16.59
C LEU A 327 22.57 -2.15 -16.40
N LEU A 328 22.84 -3.47 -16.29
CA LEU A 328 24.19 -4.00 -16.19
C LEU A 328 25.04 -3.65 -17.42
N ASN A 329 24.49 -3.79 -18.63
CA ASN A 329 25.12 -3.39 -19.85
C ASN A 329 25.34 -1.87 -19.95
N GLY A 330 24.50 -1.09 -19.30
CA GLY A 330 24.60 0.36 -19.17
C GLY A 330 25.55 0.85 -18.08
N GLY A 331 26.25 -0.06 -17.40
CA GLY A 331 27.24 0.28 -16.37
C GLY A 331 26.72 0.32 -14.94
N ALA A 332 25.56 -0.31 -14.65
CA ALA A 332 25.11 -0.50 -13.27
C ALA A 332 26.09 -1.42 -12.51
N ASP A 333 26.53 -0.97 -11.34
CA ASP A 333 27.34 -1.77 -10.42
C ASP A 333 26.44 -2.59 -9.47
N PRO A 334 26.39 -3.92 -9.61
CA PRO A 334 25.54 -4.77 -8.81
C PRO A 334 25.97 -4.86 -7.34
N ARG A 335 27.17 -4.36 -6.98
CA ARG A 335 27.72 -4.40 -5.62
C ARG A 335 27.32 -3.20 -4.78
N ILE A 336 26.68 -2.20 -5.35
CA ILE A 336 26.16 -1.06 -4.57
C ILE A 336 25.10 -1.59 -3.60
N ARG A 337 25.23 -1.20 -2.33
CA ARG A 337 24.32 -1.64 -1.25
C ARG A 337 23.28 -0.58 -0.97
N ASP A 338 22.06 -1.00 -0.65
CA ASP A 338 21.01 -0.11 -0.14
C ASP A 338 21.36 0.44 1.25
N SER A 339 20.73 1.56 1.65
CA SER A 339 21.05 2.23 2.91
C SER A 339 20.35 1.65 4.14
N MET A 340 19.36 0.78 3.98
CA MET A 340 18.54 0.27 5.09
C MET A 340 18.98 -1.13 5.53
N HIS A 341 19.20 -2.02 4.57
CA HIS A 341 19.50 -3.43 4.83
C HIS A 341 20.96 -3.78 4.56
N ASP A 342 21.76 -2.81 4.08
CA ASP A 342 23.14 -3.00 3.65
C ASP A 342 23.28 -4.18 2.68
N SER A 343 22.31 -4.31 1.76
CA SER A 343 22.19 -5.43 0.82
C SER A 343 22.39 -4.96 -0.61
N ASP A 344 23.14 -5.72 -1.39
CA ASP A 344 23.39 -5.48 -2.81
C ASP A 344 22.32 -6.15 -3.71
N ALA A 345 22.44 -6.01 -5.02
CA ALA A 345 21.47 -6.56 -5.96
C ALA A 345 21.31 -8.09 -5.85
N ILE A 346 22.40 -8.83 -5.54
CA ILE A 346 22.33 -10.28 -5.34
C ILE A 346 21.61 -10.61 -4.04
N GLY A 347 21.88 -9.88 -2.96
CA GLY A 347 21.18 -10.03 -1.70
C GLY A 347 19.69 -9.78 -1.83
N TRP A 348 19.28 -8.76 -2.58
CA TRP A 348 17.86 -8.51 -2.88
C TRP A 348 17.26 -9.66 -3.70
N ALA A 349 17.97 -10.14 -4.75
CA ALA A 349 17.49 -11.25 -5.56
C ALA A 349 17.28 -12.53 -4.71
N ALA A 350 18.19 -12.80 -3.78
CA ALA A 350 18.08 -13.93 -2.87
C ALA A 350 16.93 -13.76 -1.87
N PHE A 351 16.79 -12.58 -1.27
CA PHE A 351 15.70 -12.28 -0.33
C PHE A 351 14.32 -12.43 -0.96
N PHE A 352 14.14 -11.94 -2.20
CA PHE A 352 12.90 -12.06 -2.95
C PHE A 352 12.75 -13.37 -3.73
N GLU A 353 13.65 -14.35 -3.54
CA GLU A 353 13.64 -15.67 -4.18
C GLU A 353 13.69 -15.62 -5.72
N LYS A 354 14.39 -14.63 -6.30
CA LYS A 354 14.47 -14.39 -7.75
C LYS A 354 15.61 -15.18 -8.40
N VAL A 355 15.49 -16.51 -8.46
CA VAL A 355 16.55 -17.43 -8.90
C VAL A 355 17.13 -17.08 -10.26
N ASP A 356 16.31 -16.72 -11.23
CA ASP A 356 16.79 -16.37 -12.59
C ASP A 356 17.57 -15.06 -12.60
N ILE A 357 17.19 -14.09 -11.73
CA ILE A 357 17.94 -12.83 -11.57
C ILE A 357 19.30 -13.09 -10.92
N VAL A 358 19.37 -13.96 -9.90
CA VAL A 358 20.64 -14.37 -9.27
C VAL A 358 21.60 -14.86 -10.35
N ARG A 359 21.17 -15.78 -11.23
CA ARG A 359 22.00 -16.31 -12.33
C ARG A 359 22.50 -15.22 -13.29
N ILE A 360 21.66 -14.21 -13.58
CA ILE A 360 22.06 -13.07 -14.44
C ILE A 360 23.15 -12.25 -13.78
N LEU A 361 23.00 -11.94 -12.49
CA LEU A 361 23.96 -11.14 -11.72
C LEU A 361 25.31 -11.87 -11.56
N GLU A 362 25.27 -13.16 -11.22
CA GLU A 362 26.48 -14.00 -11.12
C GLU A 362 27.22 -14.11 -12.47
N ALA A 363 26.47 -14.33 -13.56
CA ALA A 363 27.06 -14.40 -14.90
C ALA A 363 27.68 -13.06 -15.35
N HIS A 364 27.20 -11.93 -14.85
CA HIS A 364 27.81 -10.63 -15.09
C HIS A 364 29.08 -10.45 -14.27
N ALA A 365 29.08 -10.83 -12.99
CA ALA A 365 30.24 -10.73 -12.11
C ALA A 365 31.45 -11.56 -12.59
N THR A 366 31.22 -12.66 -13.33
CA THR A 366 32.30 -13.49 -13.90
C THR A 366 32.92 -12.93 -15.18
N LYS A 367 32.32 -11.90 -15.79
CA LYS A 367 32.78 -11.25 -17.03
C LYS A 367 33.47 -9.91 -16.79
N SER A 368 33.29 -9.35 -15.59
CA SER A 368 33.88 -8.08 -15.14
C SER A 368 35.14 -8.32 -14.34
#